data_7f5fb7133ce6ccbc748da97c0550bedf
#
_entry.id   7f5fb7133ce6ccbc748da97c0550bedf
#
_cell.length_a   1.000
_cell.length_b   1.000
_cell.length_c   1.000
_cell.angle_alpha   90.00
_cell.angle_beta   90.00
_cell.angle_gamma   90.00
#
_symmetry.space_group_name_H-M   'P 1'
#
loop_
_entity.id
_entity.type
_entity.pdbx_description
1 polymer ?
#
loop_
_entity_poly.entity_id
_entity_poly.type
_entity_poly.pdbx_seq_one_letter_code
_entity_poly.pdbx_strand_id
1 'polypeptide(L)'
;DADFEPDFDVIVVGGGCAGCVAAYTLAEAGKAVLVVERGNYSGAKNMTGGRIYTHSLAQVFPDYLDAPLQRKVAHERISLMAPDSNFTVDFTSRELTEQGQESWTVLRAPFDQWLAEKAEEAGAEIIPGIAVEDLLTARSLASLQRARK
;
A
#
# COMPACT_ATOMS: atom_id res chain seq x y z
N ASP A 1 -12.34 -32.59 16.81
CA ASP A 1 -11.91 -31.44 15.99
C ASP A 1 -13.17 -30.92 15.32
N ALA A 2 -13.69 -29.80 15.84
CA ALA A 2 -14.77 -29.10 15.15
C ALA A 2 -14.18 -28.59 13.82
N ASP A 3 -14.92 -28.76 12.73
CA ASP A 3 -14.58 -28.20 11.42
C ASP A 3 -14.53 -26.68 11.59
N PHE A 4 -13.33 -26.17 11.88
CA PHE A 4 -13.09 -24.74 11.97
C PHE A 4 -12.90 -24.22 10.54
N GLU A 5 -13.96 -23.68 9.97
CA GLU A 5 -13.85 -22.89 8.76
C GLU A 5 -13.40 -21.49 9.16
N PRO A 6 -12.26 -21.02 8.65
CA PRO A 6 -11.82 -19.65 8.91
C PRO A 6 -12.74 -18.65 8.22
N ASP A 7 -13.04 -17.53 8.89
CA ASP A 7 -13.86 -16.45 8.32
C ASP A 7 -13.16 -15.77 7.13
N PHE A 8 -11.82 -15.80 7.11
CA PHE A 8 -10.97 -15.23 6.05
C PHE A 8 -9.85 -16.19 5.67
N ASP A 9 -9.54 -16.25 4.37
CA ASP A 9 -8.38 -16.98 3.85
C ASP A 9 -7.06 -16.28 4.23
N VAL A 10 -7.08 -14.93 4.23
CA VAL A 10 -5.88 -14.10 4.44
C VAL A 10 -6.21 -12.88 5.29
N ILE A 11 -5.33 -12.61 6.25
CA ILE A 11 -5.35 -11.35 7.02
C ILE A 11 -4.11 -10.54 6.64
N VAL A 12 -4.33 -9.32 6.13
CA VAL A 12 -3.30 -8.34 5.80
C VAL A 12 -3.18 -7.32 6.92
N VAL A 13 -2.00 -7.16 7.49
CA VAL A 13 -1.75 -6.19 8.55
C VAL A 13 -1.15 -4.91 7.97
N GLY A 14 -1.93 -3.85 7.96
CA GLY A 14 -1.60 -2.53 7.45
C GLY A 14 -2.19 -2.22 6.08
N GLY A 15 -3.05 -1.18 6.02
CA GLY A 15 -3.72 -0.67 4.82
C GLY A 15 -2.90 0.39 4.08
N GLY A 16 -1.57 0.26 3.98
CA GLY A 16 -0.74 1.09 3.11
C GLY A 16 -0.65 0.52 1.70
N CYS A 17 0.15 1.14 0.82
CA CYS A 17 0.27 0.73 -0.59
C CYS A 17 0.48 -0.78 -0.77
N ALA A 18 1.42 -1.37 -0.03
CA ALA A 18 1.73 -2.79 -0.16
C ALA A 18 0.56 -3.68 0.29
N GLY A 19 -0.06 -3.33 1.44
CA GLY A 19 -1.18 -4.10 1.98
C GLY A 19 -2.41 -4.02 1.09
N CYS A 20 -2.77 -2.82 0.61
CA CYS A 20 -3.92 -2.66 -0.27
C CYS A 20 -3.73 -3.38 -1.62
N VAL A 21 -2.53 -3.32 -2.22
CA VAL A 21 -2.25 -4.04 -3.46
C VAL A 21 -2.27 -5.56 -3.25
N ALA A 22 -1.74 -6.04 -2.12
CA ALA A 22 -1.82 -7.46 -1.78
C ALA A 22 -3.29 -7.91 -1.59
N ALA A 23 -4.07 -7.11 -0.86
CA ALA A 23 -5.50 -7.39 -0.64
C ALA A 23 -6.29 -7.40 -1.94
N TYR A 24 -6.09 -6.40 -2.80
CA TYR A 24 -6.69 -6.33 -4.13
C TYR A 24 -6.39 -7.60 -4.94
N THR A 25 -5.11 -7.94 -5.05
CA THR A 25 -4.67 -9.09 -5.86
C THR A 25 -5.25 -10.42 -5.35
N LEU A 26 -5.34 -10.58 -4.03
CA LEU A 26 -5.89 -11.78 -3.42
C LEU A 26 -7.43 -11.85 -3.57
N ALA A 27 -8.12 -10.72 -3.41
CA ALA A 27 -9.56 -10.63 -3.59
C ALA A 27 -9.95 -10.90 -5.04
N GLU A 28 -9.23 -10.34 -6.03
CA GLU A 28 -9.39 -10.64 -7.45
C GLU A 28 -9.18 -12.14 -7.75
N ALA A 29 -8.33 -12.82 -6.98
CA ALA A 29 -8.14 -14.26 -7.06
C ALA A 29 -9.23 -15.07 -6.31
N GLY A 30 -10.29 -14.42 -5.83
CA GLY A 30 -11.41 -15.06 -5.15
C GLY A 30 -11.15 -15.47 -3.70
N LYS A 31 -10.16 -14.86 -3.04
CA LYS A 31 -9.86 -15.12 -1.63
C LYS A 31 -10.68 -14.19 -0.72
N ALA A 32 -11.13 -14.72 0.41
CA ALA A 32 -11.70 -13.91 1.49
C ALA A 32 -10.54 -13.20 2.21
N VAL A 33 -10.46 -11.88 2.09
CA VAL A 33 -9.34 -11.06 2.59
C VAL A 33 -9.83 -10.04 3.60
N LEU A 34 -9.17 -10.01 4.77
CA LEU A 34 -9.33 -8.97 5.77
C LEU A 34 -8.06 -8.12 5.85
N VAL A 35 -8.21 -6.80 5.73
CA VAL A 35 -7.14 -5.83 6.00
C VAL A 35 -7.40 -5.16 7.34
N VAL A 36 -6.42 -5.20 8.24
CA VAL A 36 -6.49 -4.51 9.54
C VAL A 36 -5.56 -3.32 9.53
N GLU A 37 -6.13 -2.10 9.61
CA GLU A 37 -5.36 -0.84 9.58
C GLU A 37 -5.46 -0.14 10.94
N ARG A 38 -4.30 0.28 11.48
CA ARG A 38 -4.25 1.00 12.77
C ARG A 38 -4.67 2.47 12.70
N GLY A 39 -4.57 3.08 11.53
CA GLY A 39 -5.04 4.45 11.28
C GLY A 39 -6.56 4.51 11.15
N ASN A 40 -7.14 5.70 11.24
CA ASN A 40 -8.58 5.89 11.08
C ASN A 40 -9.05 5.63 9.64
N TYR A 41 -8.12 5.58 8.69
CA TYR A 41 -8.31 5.20 7.29
C TYR A 41 -6.93 4.86 6.69
N SER A 42 -6.90 4.16 5.58
CA SER A 42 -5.67 3.86 4.84
C SER A 42 -4.97 5.15 4.42
N GLY A 43 -3.71 5.32 4.82
CA GLY A 43 -2.96 6.54 4.57
C GLY A 43 -3.05 7.62 5.64
N ALA A 44 -3.91 7.49 6.66
CA ALA A 44 -4.10 8.50 7.72
C ALA A 44 -2.81 8.93 8.45
N LYS A 45 -1.81 8.06 8.47
CA LYS A 45 -0.51 8.33 9.13
C LYS A 45 0.58 8.78 8.15
N ASN A 46 0.26 8.89 6.87
CA ASN A 46 1.19 9.28 5.82
C ASN A 46 1.11 10.79 5.58
N MET A 47 2.10 11.53 6.08
CA MET A 47 2.17 13.00 5.97
C MET A 47 2.92 13.47 4.72
N THR A 48 3.51 12.57 3.97
CA THR A 48 4.38 12.90 2.84
C THR A 48 3.70 12.63 1.51
N GLY A 49 4.22 13.22 0.47
CA GLY A 49 4.01 12.80 -0.89
C GLY A 49 5.10 11.82 -1.34
N GLY A 50 5.03 11.42 -2.57
CA GLY A 50 6.00 10.56 -3.20
C GLY A 50 5.99 10.70 -4.71
N ARG A 51 6.86 9.96 -5.35
CA ARG A 51 6.84 9.74 -6.78
C ARG A 51 6.44 8.29 -7.04
N ILE A 52 5.51 8.08 -7.94
CA ILE A 52 5.11 6.76 -8.41
C ILE A 52 5.48 6.58 -9.88
N TYR A 53 5.98 5.40 -10.20
CA TYR A 53 6.28 4.99 -11.57
C TYR A 53 5.09 4.20 -12.11
N THR A 54 4.46 4.71 -13.16
CA THR A 54 3.20 4.16 -13.67
C THR A 54 3.33 2.78 -14.25
N HIS A 55 4.50 2.41 -14.78
CA HIS A 55 4.74 1.06 -15.29
C HIS A 55 4.49 -0.05 -14.25
N SER A 56 4.78 0.23 -12.97
CA SER A 56 4.51 -0.72 -11.89
C SER A 56 3.04 -0.72 -11.49
N LEU A 57 2.41 0.45 -11.47
CA LEU A 57 1.01 0.60 -11.12
C LEU A 57 0.10 -0.01 -12.18
N ALA A 58 0.41 0.20 -13.46
CA ALA A 58 -0.33 -0.31 -14.61
C ALA A 58 -0.33 -1.86 -14.71
N GLN A 59 0.62 -2.53 -14.07
CA GLN A 59 0.64 -4.00 -14.02
C GLN A 59 -0.49 -4.56 -13.14
N VAL A 60 -0.95 -3.78 -12.17
CA VAL A 60 -2.00 -4.19 -11.23
C VAL A 60 -3.33 -3.50 -11.57
N PHE A 61 -3.27 -2.21 -11.91
CA PHE A 61 -4.43 -1.39 -12.19
C PHE A 61 -4.37 -0.85 -13.63
N PRO A 62 -5.07 -1.45 -14.59
CA PRO A 62 -5.11 -0.94 -15.97
C PRO A 62 -5.66 0.49 -16.06
N ASP A 63 -6.53 0.87 -15.13
CA ASP A 63 -7.16 2.19 -14.98
C ASP A 63 -6.36 3.16 -14.07
N TYR A 64 -5.06 2.95 -13.92
CA TYR A 64 -4.19 3.71 -13.00
C TYR A 64 -4.24 5.23 -13.17
N LEU A 65 -4.69 5.74 -14.31
CA LEU A 65 -4.84 7.18 -14.53
C LEU A 65 -6.00 7.80 -13.72
N ASP A 66 -6.89 6.97 -13.17
CA ASP A 66 -7.97 7.41 -12.28
C ASP A 66 -7.46 7.61 -10.84
N ALA A 67 -6.24 7.16 -10.55
CA ALA A 67 -5.59 7.41 -9.26
C ALA A 67 -5.41 8.93 -9.02
N PRO A 68 -5.36 9.40 -7.77
CA PRO A 68 -5.19 10.82 -7.43
C PRO A 68 -3.74 11.29 -7.70
N LEU A 69 -3.33 11.17 -8.96
CA LEU A 69 -2.03 11.64 -9.46
C LEU A 69 -2.01 13.16 -9.49
N GLN A 70 -0.87 13.78 -9.15
CA GLN A 70 -0.76 15.22 -9.06
C GLN A 70 -0.11 15.83 -10.31
N ARG A 71 1.20 15.61 -10.46
CA ARG A 71 1.98 16.17 -11.57
C ARG A 71 2.87 15.11 -12.21
N LYS A 72 2.87 15.08 -13.54
CA LYS A 72 3.82 14.29 -14.32
C LYS A 72 5.23 14.84 -14.11
N VAL A 73 6.20 13.94 -13.86
CA VAL A 73 7.60 14.32 -13.73
C VAL A 73 8.22 14.35 -15.12
N ALA A 74 8.59 15.53 -15.57
CA ALA A 74 9.21 15.75 -16.88
C ALA A 74 10.70 16.07 -16.79
N HIS A 75 11.20 16.30 -15.58
CA HIS A 75 12.57 16.75 -15.32
C HIS A 75 13.03 16.23 -13.96
N GLU A 76 14.21 15.67 -13.90
CA GLU A 76 14.83 15.15 -12.69
C GLU A 76 16.12 15.88 -12.37
N ARG A 77 16.31 16.20 -11.12
CA ARG A 77 17.55 16.75 -10.61
C ARG A 77 17.95 16.02 -9.34
N ILE A 78 19.11 15.41 -9.37
CA ILE A 78 19.68 14.69 -8.22
C ILE A 78 20.95 15.44 -7.80
N SER A 79 20.99 15.87 -6.54
CA SER A 79 22.11 16.62 -5.99
C SER A 79 22.76 15.89 -4.82
N LEU A 80 24.07 15.80 -4.84
CA LEU A 80 24.89 15.41 -3.69
C LEU A 80 25.46 16.70 -3.09
N MET A 81 25.10 16.98 -1.86
CA MET A 81 25.45 18.23 -1.19
C MET A 81 26.40 17.97 -0.03
N ALA A 82 27.42 18.82 0.10
CA ALA A 82 28.29 18.96 1.24
C ALA A 82 28.23 20.43 1.73
N PRO A 83 28.78 20.78 2.92
CA PRO A 83 28.69 22.14 3.45
C PRO A 83 29.11 23.24 2.47
N ASP A 84 30.17 22.99 1.66
CA ASP A 84 30.76 23.99 0.78
C ASP A 84 30.75 23.60 -0.70
N SER A 85 30.05 22.50 -1.04
CA SER A 85 30.05 22.00 -2.43
C SER A 85 28.77 21.26 -2.77
N ASN A 86 28.46 21.25 -4.06
CA ASN A 86 27.29 20.55 -4.60
C ASN A 86 27.65 19.94 -5.96
N PHE A 87 27.31 18.69 -6.13
CA PHE A 87 27.33 18.01 -7.43
C PHE A 87 25.89 17.69 -7.83
N THR A 88 25.48 18.13 -9.00
CA THR A 88 24.10 17.94 -9.48
C THR A 88 24.10 17.28 -10.85
N VAL A 89 23.31 16.23 -10.99
CA VAL A 89 22.90 15.65 -12.26
C VAL A 89 21.52 16.20 -12.60
N ASP A 90 21.41 16.78 -13.78
CA ASP A 90 20.18 17.32 -14.34
C ASP A 90 19.80 16.47 -15.55
N PHE A 91 18.58 15.89 -15.53
CA PHE A 91 18.16 14.92 -16.53
C PHE A 91 16.76 15.24 -17.06
N THR A 92 16.67 15.30 -18.38
CA THR A 92 15.41 15.45 -19.12
C THR A 92 15.36 14.43 -20.25
N SER A 93 14.24 13.74 -20.41
CA SER A 93 14.02 12.82 -21.52
C SER A 93 12.55 12.87 -21.94
N ARG A 94 12.28 12.61 -23.21
CA ARG A 94 10.90 12.43 -23.69
C ARG A 94 10.25 11.21 -23.06
N GLU A 95 11.01 10.15 -22.81
CA GLU A 95 10.51 8.93 -22.17
C GLU A 95 9.89 9.19 -20.79
N LEU A 96 10.36 10.21 -20.05
CA LEU A 96 9.77 10.60 -18.76
C LEU A 96 8.31 11.06 -18.87
N THR A 97 7.85 11.35 -20.07
CA THR A 97 6.49 11.86 -20.31
C THR A 97 5.64 10.94 -21.19
N GLU A 98 6.21 9.85 -21.71
CA GLU A 98 5.49 8.86 -22.53
C GLU A 98 4.59 8.02 -21.66
N GLN A 99 3.37 7.76 -22.15
CA GLN A 99 2.38 6.95 -21.43
C GLN A 99 2.92 5.55 -21.15
N GLY A 100 2.80 5.11 -19.91
CA GLY A 100 3.30 3.82 -19.42
C GLY A 100 4.77 3.83 -19.00
N GLN A 101 5.53 4.88 -19.31
CA GLN A 101 6.91 5.10 -18.84
C GLN A 101 7.01 6.29 -17.88
N GLU A 102 5.98 7.10 -17.83
CA GLU A 102 5.93 8.30 -17.01
C GLU A 102 5.92 7.97 -15.52
N SER A 103 6.24 8.97 -14.75
CA SER A 103 6.06 8.97 -13.30
C SER A 103 5.32 10.23 -12.85
N TRP A 104 4.67 10.13 -11.73
CA TRP A 104 3.84 11.18 -11.18
C TRP A 104 4.16 11.43 -9.72
N THR A 105 4.01 12.68 -9.30
CA THR A 105 3.97 12.99 -7.88
C THR A 105 2.59 12.64 -7.32
N VAL A 106 2.55 12.11 -6.10
CA VAL A 106 1.33 11.76 -5.40
C VAL A 106 1.37 12.28 -3.96
N LEU A 107 0.23 12.57 -3.39
CA LEU A 107 0.06 12.70 -1.95
C LEU A 107 -0.35 11.34 -1.40
N ARG A 108 0.40 10.83 -0.41
CA ARG A 108 0.22 9.46 0.08
C ARG A 108 -1.15 9.21 0.68
N ALA A 109 -1.69 10.14 1.45
CA ALA A 109 -2.98 9.91 2.10
C ALA A 109 -4.12 9.66 1.09
N PRO A 110 -4.39 10.53 0.10
CA PRO A 110 -5.42 10.23 -0.90
C PRO A 110 -5.07 9.06 -1.82
N PHE A 111 -3.78 8.83 -2.10
CA PHE A 111 -3.36 7.71 -2.92
C PHE A 111 -3.57 6.36 -2.21
N ASP A 112 -3.23 6.27 -0.92
CA ASP A 112 -3.46 5.07 -0.13
C ASP A 112 -4.96 4.78 0.05
N GLN A 113 -5.80 5.83 0.16
CA GLN A 113 -7.27 5.67 0.18
C GLN A 113 -7.79 5.09 -1.14
N TRP A 114 -7.34 5.62 -2.28
CA TRP A 114 -7.72 5.10 -3.58
C TRP A 114 -7.34 3.62 -3.75
N LEU A 115 -6.16 3.20 -3.26
CA LEU A 115 -5.76 1.80 -3.25
C LEU A 115 -6.65 0.94 -2.34
N ALA A 116 -7.08 1.49 -1.20
CA ALA A 116 -8.00 0.81 -0.30
C ALA A 116 -9.38 0.62 -0.94
N GLU A 117 -9.91 1.67 -1.58
CA GLU A 117 -11.18 1.61 -2.34
C GLU A 117 -11.11 0.53 -3.43
N LYS A 118 -9.99 0.45 -4.18
CA LYS A 118 -9.80 -0.61 -5.17
C LYS A 118 -9.79 -2.02 -4.56
N ALA A 119 -9.20 -2.18 -3.38
CA ALA A 119 -9.21 -3.45 -2.68
C ALA A 119 -10.62 -3.83 -2.19
N GLU A 120 -11.40 -2.87 -1.68
CA GLU A 120 -12.79 -3.07 -1.29
C GLU A 120 -13.69 -3.37 -2.49
N GLU A 121 -13.51 -2.67 -3.63
CA GLU A 121 -14.22 -2.95 -4.88
C GLU A 121 -13.96 -4.39 -5.39
N ALA A 122 -12.77 -4.93 -5.16
CA ALA A 122 -12.41 -6.30 -5.47
C ALA A 122 -12.96 -7.33 -4.46
N GLY A 123 -13.52 -6.88 -3.34
CA GLY A 123 -14.14 -7.73 -2.32
C GLY A 123 -13.31 -7.96 -1.05
N ALA A 124 -12.21 -7.23 -0.85
CA ALA A 124 -11.52 -7.25 0.43
C ALA A 124 -12.30 -6.45 1.49
N GLU A 125 -12.28 -6.91 2.73
CA GLU A 125 -12.82 -6.18 3.87
C GLU A 125 -11.69 -5.38 4.55
N ILE A 126 -11.91 -4.08 4.83
CA ILE A 126 -10.92 -3.23 5.50
C ILE A 126 -11.48 -2.72 6.82
N ILE A 127 -10.79 -3.04 7.92
CA ILE A 127 -11.16 -2.56 9.26
C ILE A 127 -10.11 -1.55 9.74
N PRO A 128 -10.43 -0.25 9.75
CA PRO A 128 -9.54 0.78 10.27
C PRO A 128 -9.65 0.92 11.80
N GLY A 129 -8.67 1.59 12.40
CA GLY A 129 -8.67 1.95 13.83
C GLY A 129 -8.19 0.83 14.75
N ILE A 130 -7.70 -0.30 14.21
CA ILE A 130 -7.26 -1.45 15.00
C ILE A 130 -5.77 -1.69 14.81
N ALA A 131 -5.02 -1.67 15.92
CA ALA A 131 -3.61 -2.04 15.93
C ALA A 131 -3.47 -3.55 16.21
N VAL A 132 -2.78 -4.25 15.31
CA VAL A 132 -2.37 -5.64 15.57
C VAL A 132 -1.11 -5.61 16.41
N GLU A 133 -1.15 -6.25 17.57
CA GLU A 133 -0.02 -6.30 18.51
C GLU A 133 0.77 -7.60 18.38
N ASP A 134 0.09 -8.72 18.16
CA ASP A 134 0.74 -10.04 18.10
C ASP A 134 -0.09 -11.05 17.30
N LEU A 135 0.54 -12.14 16.91
CA LEU A 135 -0.09 -13.29 16.27
C LEU A 135 -0.37 -14.38 17.31
N LEU A 136 -1.63 -14.75 17.45
CA LEU A 136 -2.03 -15.86 18.31
C LEU A 136 -1.81 -17.19 17.58
N THR A 137 -0.71 -17.85 17.89
CA THR A 137 -0.43 -19.20 17.42
C THR A 137 -0.88 -20.25 18.44
N ALA A 138 -1.02 -21.52 18.04
CA ALA A 138 -1.32 -22.60 18.97
C ALA A 138 -0.33 -22.65 20.15
N ARG A 139 0.95 -22.30 19.92
CA ARG A 139 1.99 -22.23 20.94
C ARG A 139 1.80 -21.06 21.91
N SER A 140 1.44 -19.86 21.39
CA SER A 140 1.18 -18.68 22.22
C SER A 140 -0.12 -18.82 23.02
N LEU A 141 -1.18 -19.39 22.45
CA LEU A 141 -2.41 -19.70 23.16
C LEU A 141 -2.18 -20.65 24.33
N ALA A 142 -1.39 -21.71 24.13
CA ALA A 142 -1.04 -22.66 25.21
C ALA A 142 -0.22 -22.00 26.33
N SER A 143 0.59 -20.97 26.05
CA SER A 143 1.32 -20.19 27.05
C SER A 143 0.41 -19.25 27.84
N LEU A 144 -0.53 -18.57 27.18
CA LEU A 144 -1.53 -17.69 27.81
C LEU A 144 -2.47 -18.47 28.74
N GLN A 145 -2.89 -19.68 28.35
CA GLN A 145 -3.71 -20.53 29.17
C GLN A 145 -2.98 -21.03 30.43
N ARG A 146 -1.66 -21.22 30.37
CA ARG A 146 -0.83 -21.59 31.55
C ARG A 146 -0.60 -20.43 32.51
N ALA A 147 -0.53 -19.17 31.98
CA ALA A 147 -0.33 -17.98 32.81
C ALA A 147 -1.60 -17.53 33.56
N ARG A 148 -2.77 -18.08 33.23
CA ARG A 148 -4.07 -17.79 33.89
C ARG A 148 -4.45 -18.81 34.97
N LYS A 149 -3.62 -19.81 35.21
CA LYS A 149 -3.74 -20.78 36.32
C LYS A 149 -2.73 -20.48 37.44
#